data_aa9444377fd033bfb699d27b9d0ab2e2
#
_entry.id   aa9444377fd033bfb699d27b9d0ab2e2
#
_cell.length_a   1.000
_cell.length_b   1.000
_cell.length_c   1.000
_cell.angle_alpha   90.00
_cell.angle_beta   90.00
_cell.angle_gamma   90.00
#
_symmetry.space_group_name_H-M   'P 1'
#
loop_
_entity.id
_entity.type
_entity.pdbx_description
1 polymer ?
#
loop_
_entity_poly.entity_id
_entity_poly.type
_entity_poly.pdbx_seq_one_letter_code
_entity_poly.pdbx_strand_id
1 'polypeptide(L)'
;MKLRNLKRRLYGLKSLPERVARARYFRGHGVHSPFVYRLVRQAFMRRGLLTEEPVLYEALLQRGFSKRRAVQLQNLYTLCDYRAFSIDDLETNCDLCLLTEAVSERETREVVERAARRHTTVAVMSPYEGRERAALCRELVDNHTCTSVDKRAFLLLFTDPNLPKQHYRI
;
A
#
# COMPACT_ATOMS: atom_id res chain seq x y z
N MET A 1 7.45 11.31 -23.22
CA MET A 1 6.66 10.11 -22.81
C MET A 1 7.38 8.77 -23.01
N LYS A 2 8.15 8.54 -24.06
CA LYS A 2 8.85 7.25 -24.35
C LYS A 2 10.01 6.87 -23.38
N LEU A 3 10.81 7.81 -22.90
CA LEU A 3 11.97 7.54 -22.02
C LEU A 3 11.55 7.08 -20.61
N ARG A 4 10.43 7.59 -20.07
CA ARG A 4 9.92 7.19 -18.76
C ARG A 4 9.43 5.73 -18.77
N ASN A 5 8.85 5.27 -19.88
CA ASN A 5 8.42 3.89 -20.06
C ASN A 5 9.58 2.91 -20.21
N LEU A 6 10.71 3.33 -20.81
CA LEU A 6 11.90 2.50 -20.97
C LEU A 6 12.62 2.29 -19.63
N LYS A 7 12.78 3.35 -18.81
CA LYS A 7 13.33 3.25 -17.45
C LYS A 7 12.47 2.35 -16.56
N ARG A 8 11.14 2.43 -16.68
CA ARG A 8 10.19 1.58 -15.96
C ARG A 8 10.32 0.09 -16.34
N ARG A 9 10.57 -0.23 -17.62
CA ARG A 9 10.81 -1.59 -18.11
C ARG A 9 12.14 -2.17 -17.62
N LEU A 10 13.22 -1.37 -17.66
CA LEU A 10 14.55 -1.78 -17.19
C LEU A 10 14.58 -2.02 -15.67
N TYR A 11 13.88 -1.19 -14.91
CA TYR A 11 13.75 -1.38 -13.47
C TYR A 11 12.94 -2.65 -13.14
N GLY A 12 11.97 -3.00 -13.98
CA GLY A 12 11.19 -4.25 -13.87
C GLY A 12 12.03 -5.52 -14.05
N LEU A 13 13.08 -5.48 -14.88
CA LEU A 13 13.99 -6.60 -15.11
C LEU A 13 14.97 -6.81 -13.93
N LYS A 14 15.49 -5.73 -13.34
CA LYS A 14 16.37 -5.80 -12.15
C LYS A 14 15.67 -6.36 -10.91
N SER A 15 14.34 -6.35 -10.86
CA SER A 15 13.54 -6.87 -9.76
C SER A 15 13.06 -8.33 -9.94
N LEU A 16 13.58 -9.05 -10.94
CA LEU A 16 13.25 -10.47 -11.16
C LEU A 16 13.55 -11.37 -9.94
N PRO A 17 14.72 -11.25 -9.25
CA PRO A 17 15.00 -12.05 -8.06
C PRO A 17 13.99 -11.81 -6.93
N GLU A 18 13.59 -10.54 -6.73
CA GLU A 18 12.59 -10.19 -5.73
C GLU A 18 11.18 -10.69 -6.08
N ARG A 19 10.87 -10.79 -7.38
CA ARG A 19 9.59 -11.37 -7.85
C ARG A 19 9.53 -12.87 -7.55
N VAL A 20 10.63 -13.58 -7.74
CA VAL A 20 10.72 -15.01 -7.43
C VAL A 20 10.65 -15.26 -5.92
N ALA A 21 11.35 -14.45 -5.11
CA ALA A 21 11.27 -14.51 -3.66
C ALA A 21 9.84 -14.27 -3.15
N ARG A 22 9.11 -13.29 -3.73
CA ARG A 22 7.69 -13.01 -3.40
C ARG A 22 6.74 -14.11 -3.86
N ALA A 23 7.08 -14.89 -4.88
CA ALA A 23 6.24 -16.00 -5.35
C ALA A 23 6.01 -17.06 -4.26
N ARG A 24 6.94 -17.18 -3.30
CA ARG A 24 6.80 -18.10 -2.14
C ARG A 24 5.68 -17.65 -1.18
N TYR A 25 5.41 -16.35 -1.10
CA TYR A 25 4.36 -15.78 -0.24
C TYR A 25 3.04 -15.50 -0.99
N PHE A 26 3.03 -15.82 -2.28
CA PHE A 26 1.82 -15.76 -3.09
C PHE A 26 0.76 -16.71 -2.49
N ARG A 27 -0.45 -16.23 -2.30
CA ARG A 27 -1.58 -16.91 -1.64
C ARG A 27 -1.49 -17.00 -0.10
N GLY A 28 -0.59 -16.26 0.56
CA GLY A 28 -0.50 -16.23 2.02
C GLY A 28 0.32 -17.38 2.64
N HIS A 29 1.04 -18.16 1.83
CA HIS A 29 1.98 -19.14 2.36
C HIS A 29 3.09 -18.42 3.15
N GLY A 30 3.35 -18.85 4.40
CA GLY A 30 4.33 -18.22 5.29
C GLY A 30 3.87 -16.92 5.95
N VAL A 31 2.59 -16.52 5.80
CA VAL A 31 1.99 -15.43 6.54
C VAL A 31 1.39 -15.98 7.83
N HIS A 32 2.06 -15.72 8.96
CA HIS A 32 1.63 -16.22 10.27
C HIS A 32 0.63 -15.29 10.97
N SER A 33 0.45 -14.05 10.49
CA SER A 33 -0.55 -13.13 11.01
C SER A 33 -1.93 -13.46 10.46
N PRO A 34 -2.92 -13.80 11.31
CA PRO A 34 -4.31 -14.00 10.87
C PRO A 34 -4.90 -12.78 10.16
N PHE A 35 -4.54 -11.58 10.63
CA PHE A 35 -4.94 -10.31 10.01
C PHE A 35 -4.40 -10.20 8.59
N VAL A 36 -3.08 -10.34 8.40
CA VAL A 36 -2.46 -10.22 7.06
C VAL A 36 -2.92 -11.34 6.15
N TYR A 37 -3.09 -12.57 6.65
CA TYR A 37 -3.65 -13.68 5.89
C TYR A 37 -5.05 -13.36 5.36
N ARG A 38 -5.93 -12.80 6.20
CA ARG A 38 -7.27 -12.35 5.81
C ARG A 38 -7.20 -11.27 4.71
N LEU A 39 -6.30 -10.28 4.83
CA LEU A 39 -6.08 -9.27 3.80
C LEU A 39 -5.66 -9.89 2.47
N VAL A 40 -4.69 -10.82 2.48
CA VAL A 40 -4.25 -11.50 1.26
C VAL A 40 -5.42 -12.22 0.60
N ARG A 41 -6.17 -12.99 1.35
CA ARG A 41 -7.23 -13.86 0.81
C ARG A 41 -8.47 -13.08 0.35
N GLN A 42 -8.91 -12.11 1.15
CA GLN A 42 -10.20 -11.46 0.95
C GLN A 42 -10.08 -10.11 0.23
N ALA A 43 -8.97 -9.36 0.41
CA ALA A 43 -8.79 -8.09 -0.29
C ALA A 43 -7.92 -8.24 -1.57
N PHE A 44 -6.72 -8.82 -1.46
CA PHE A 44 -5.74 -8.71 -2.55
C PHE A 44 -5.88 -9.79 -3.63
N MET A 45 -6.36 -10.98 -3.28
CA MET A 45 -6.59 -12.06 -4.24
C MET A 45 -7.98 -11.98 -4.88
N ARG A 46 -8.92 -11.32 -4.26
CA ARG A 46 -10.28 -11.18 -4.78
C ARG A 46 -10.30 -10.28 -6.02
N ARG A 47 -11.07 -10.69 -7.03
CA ARG A 47 -11.21 -9.96 -8.30
C ARG A 47 -12.39 -9.00 -8.30
N GLY A 48 -13.41 -9.26 -7.50
CA GLY A 48 -14.62 -8.45 -7.34
C GLY A 48 -14.57 -7.59 -6.08
N LEU A 49 -15.44 -6.62 -6.00
CA LEU A 49 -15.65 -5.78 -4.83
C LEU A 49 -16.30 -6.55 -3.69
N LEU A 50 -16.06 -6.12 -2.45
CA LEU A 50 -16.68 -6.61 -1.23
C LEU A 50 -17.91 -5.79 -0.82
N THR A 51 -18.13 -4.66 -1.45
CA THR A 51 -19.20 -3.71 -1.13
C THR A 51 -19.98 -3.33 -2.38
N GLU A 52 -21.23 -2.91 -2.19
CA GLU A 52 -22.07 -2.30 -3.22
C GLU A 52 -21.83 -0.79 -3.32
N GLU A 53 -21.23 -0.17 -2.31
CA GLU A 53 -20.86 1.26 -2.29
C GLU A 53 -19.35 1.46 -2.40
N PRO A 54 -18.80 1.42 -3.62
CA PRO A 54 -17.34 1.40 -3.83
C PRO A 54 -16.74 2.82 -3.94
N VAL A 55 -16.95 3.68 -2.96
CA VAL A 55 -16.54 5.10 -2.98
C VAL A 55 -15.04 5.32 -3.23
N LEU A 56 -14.18 4.53 -2.57
CA LEU A 56 -12.72 4.62 -2.80
C LEU A 56 -12.34 4.08 -4.18
N TYR A 57 -12.97 3.02 -4.65
CA TYR A 57 -12.74 2.45 -5.98
C TYR A 57 -13.01 3.47 -7.07
N GLU A 58 -14.14 4.17 -7.01
CA GLU A 58 -14.52 5.20 -7.97
C GLU A 58 -13.54 6.38 -7.95
N ALA A 59 -13.20 6.88 -6.76
CA ALA A 59 -12.22 7.95 -6.59
C ALA A 59 -10.85 7.59 -7.19
N LEU A 60 -10.41 6.33 -7.04
CA LEU A 60 -9.16 5.84 -7.60
C LEU A 60 -9.21 5.71 -9.12
N LEU A 61 -10.33 5.26 -9.70
CA LEU A 61 -10.50 5.20 -11.15
C LEU A 61 -10.48 6.59 -11.80
N GLN A 62 -11.15 7.58 -11.18
CA GLN A 62 -11.12 8.97 -11.63
C GLN A 62 -9.70 9.55 -11.65
N ARG A 63 -8.81 9.08 -10.78
CA ARG A 63 -7.39 9.45 -10.72
C ARG A 63 -6.48 8.59 -11.62
N GLY A 64 -7.06 7.72 -12.47
CA GLY A 64 -6.34 6.91 -13.45
C GLY A 64 -5.65 5.67 -12.88
N PHE A 65 -6.00 5.22 -11.67
CA PHE A 65 -5.51 3.95 -11.15
C PHE A 65 -6.08 2.77 -11.93
N SER A 66 -5.30 1.69 -12.03
CA SER A 66 -5.81 0.48 -12.68
C SER A 66 -6.94 -0.16 -11.87
N LYS A 67 -7.94 -0.71 -12.56
CA LYS A 67 -9.09 -1.41 -11.97
C LYS A 67 -8.67 -2.41 -10.88
N ARG A 68 -7.60 -3.18 -11.12
CA ARG A 68 -7.11 -4.16 -10.17
C ARG A 68 -6.63 -3.53 -8.86
N ARG A 69 -5.89 -2.40 -8.93
CA ARG A 69 -5.42 -1.70 -7.72
C ARG A 69 -6.59 -1.08 -6.97
N ALA A 70 -7.53 -0.46 -7.69
CA ALA A 70 -8.72 0.14 -7.11
C ALA A 70 -9.57 -0.91 -6.37
N VAL A 71 -9.79 -2.10 -6.96
CA VAL A 71 -10.48 -3.21 -6.29
C VAL A 71 -9.76 -3.65 -5.01
N GLN A 72 -8.43 -3.80 -5.06
CA GLN A 72 -7.65 -4.24 -3.90
C GLN A 72 -7.70 -3.25 -2.74
N LEU A 73 -7.60 -1.94 -3.03
CA LEU A 73 -7.65 -0.88 -2.02
C LEU A 73 -9.07 -0.68 -1.49
N GLN A 74 -10.10 -0.77 -2.33
CA GLN A 74 -11.48 -0.76 -1.87
C GLN A 74 -11.78 -1.96 -0.97
N ASN A 75 -11.34 -3.15 -1.34
CA ASN A 75 -11.57 -4.34 -0.51
C ASN A 75 -10.80 -4.26 0.82
N LEU A 76 -9.59 -3.69 0.84
CA LEU A 76 -8.89 -3.35 2.08
C LEU A 76 -9.72 -2.40 2.94
N TYR A 77 -10.20 -1.30 2.36
CA TYR A 77 -11.00 -0.29 3.00
C TYR A 77 -12.25 -0.90 3.66
N THR A 78 -12.98 -1.72 2.91
CA THR A 78 -14.18 -2.42 3.40
C THR A 78 -13.83 -3.45 4.49
N LEU A 79 -12.76 -4.23 4.31
CA LEU A 79 -12.39 -5.31 5.23
C LEU A 79 -11.87 -4.80 6.58
N CYS A 80 -11.26 -3.62 6.60
CA CYS A 80 -10.78 -2.95 7.80
C CYS A 80 -11.85 -2.04 8.44
N ASP A 81 -13.06 -2.01 7.90
CA ASP A 81 -14.17 -1.17 8.38
C ASP A 81 -13.82 0.33 8.44
N TYR A 82 -13.02 0.79 7.49
CA TYR A 82 -12.67 2.19 7.39
C TYR A 82 -13.86 3.02 6.90
N ARG A 83 -14.01 4.23 7.43
CA ARG A 83 -15.14 5.14 7.16
C ARG A 83 -14.73 6.35 6.35
N ALA A 84 -13.48 6.77 6.47
CA ALA A 84 -12.94 7.93 5.79
C ALA A 84 -11.60 7.61 5.12
N PHE A 85 -11.39 8.15 3.93
CA PHE A 85 -10.11 8.07 3.24
C PHE A 85 -9.69 9.44 2.69
N SER A 86 -8.41 9.58 2.43
CA SER A 86 -7.85 10.71 1.70
C SER A 86 -6.87 10.25 0.63
N ILE A 87 -6.65 11.08 -0.39
CA ILE A 87 -5.67 10.83 -1.43
C ILE A 87 -4.87 12.11 -1.64
N ASP A 88 -3.56 12.05 -1.28
CA ASP A 88 -2.60 13.17 -1.36
C ASP A 88 -2.97 14.39 -0.49
N ASP A 89 -3.84 14.20 0.48
CA ASP A 89 -4.17 15.21 1.46
C ASP A 89 -3.31 15.02 2.71
N LEU A 90 -2.56 16.04 3.06
CA LEU A 90 -1.56 15.99 4.13
C LEU A 90 -2.14 16.27 5.52
N GLU A 91 -3.36 16.78 5.60
CA GLU A 91 -3.93 17.25 6.88
C GLU A 91 -5.03 16.39 7.46
N THR A 92 -5.39 15.33 6.81
CA THR A 92 -6.65 14.65 7.02
C THR A 92 -6.79 13.84 8.29
N ASN A 93 -7.98 13.94 8.82
CA ASN A 93 -8.52 13.06 9.84
C ASN A 93 -9.29 11.93 9.12
N CYS A 94 -8.60 10.84 8.77
CA CYS A 94 -9.15 9.70 8.04
C CYS A 94 -8.56 8.37 8.54
N ASP A 95 -9.22 7.27 8.22
CA ASP A 95 -8.77 5.93 8.59
C ASP A 95 -7.71 5.38 7.62
N LEU A 96 -7.79 5.81 6.34
CA LEU A 96 -6.87 5.41 5.28
C LEU A 96 -6.39 6.63 4.48
N CYS A 97 -5.10 6.90 4.53
CA CYS A 97 -4.44 7.92 3.72
C CYS A 97 -3.64 7.27 2.58
N LEU A 98 -3.92 7.65 1.33
CA LEU A 98 -3.17 7.19 0.17
C LEU A 98 -2.24 8.32 -0.31
N LEU A 99 -0.95 8.00 -0.46
CA LEU A 99 0.08 8.92 -0.93
C LEU A 99 0.61 8.47 -2.28
N THR A 100 0.33 9.26 -3.32
CA THR A 100 0.80 8.97 -4.69
C THR A 100 2.22 9.50 -4.91
N GLU A 101 2.73 9.39 -6.14
CA GLU A 101 4.02 9.97 -6.52
C GLU A 101 4.00 11.52 -6.59
N ALA A 102 2.82 12.14 -6.45
CA ALA A 102 2.67 13.59 -6.40
C ALA A 102 3.15 14.18 -5.08
N VAL A 103 3.12 13.39 -4.00
CA VAL A 103 3.59 13.80 -2.67
C VAL A 103 5.10 13.62 -2.57
N SER A 104 5.80 14.68 -2.14
CA SER A 104 7.25 14.65 -1.96
C SER A 104 7.67 13.68 -0.85
N GLU A 105 8.95 13.28 -0.86
CA GLU A 105 9.49 12.40 0.17
C GLU A 105 9.40 13.00 1.58
N ARG A 106 9.66 14.31 1.69
CA ARG A 106 9.56 15.03 2.96
C ARG A 106 8.13 14.99 3.48
N GLU A 107 7.15 15.38 2.66
CA GLU A 107 5.73 15.35 3.03
C GLU A 107 5.27 13.94 3.37
N THR A 108 5.75 12.94 2.63
CA THR A 108 5.45 11.52 2.93
C THR A 108 5.89 11.14 4.34
N ARG A 109 7.11 11.54 4.79
CA ARG A 109 7.58 11.29 6.16
C ARG A 109 6.68 12.00 7.18
N GLU A 110 6.39 13.28 6.97
CA GLU A 110 5.56 14.09 7.86
C GLU A 110 4.14 13.49 8.01
N VAL A 111 3.55 12.99 6.91
CA VAL A 111 2.24 12.33 6.94
C VAL A 111 2.31 11.01 7.70
N VAL A 112 3.32 10.18 7.46
CA VAL A 112 3.47 8.88 8.16
C VAL A 112 3.64 9.08 9.67
N GLU A 113 4.46 10.05 10.09
CA GLU A 113 4.62 10.39 11.51
C GLU A 113 3.30 10.89 12.14
N ARG A 114 2.54 11.69 11.43
CA ARG A 114 1.24 12.20 11.89
C ARG A 114 0.20 11.09 11.97
N ALA A 115 0.18 10.22 10.95
CA ALA A 115 -0.69 9.07 10.87
C ALA A 115 -0.49 8.10 12.04
N ALA A 116 0.77 7.88 12.44
CA ALA A 116 1.09 7.05 13.60
C ALA A 116 0.43 7.55 14.90
N ARG A 117 0.33 8.85 15.08
CA ARG A 117 -0.31 9.47 16.26
C ARG A 117 -1.85 9.44 16.20
N ARG A 118 -2.43 9.29 15.01
CA ARG A 118 -3.87 9.32 14.77
C ARG A 118 -4.48 7.96 14.46
N HIS A 119 -3.68 6.91 14.51
CA HIS A 119 -4.07 5.56 14.14
C HIS A 119 -4.59 5.45 12.68
N THR A 120 -4.11 6.31 11.79
CA THR A 120 -4.44 6.30 10.37
C THR A 120 -3.54 5.31 9.62
N THR A 121 -4.11 4.38 8.88
CA THR A 121 -3.34 3.53 7.97
C THR A 121 -2.86 4.32 6.76
N VAL A 122 -1.59 4.21 6.41
CA VAL A 122 -1.01 4.87 5.23
C VAL A 122 -0.73 3.86 4.13
N ALA A 123 -1.17 4.19 2.91
CA ALA A 123 -0.85 3.45 1.69
C ALA A 123 0.07 4.30 0.80
N VAL A 124 1.36 3.99 0.77
CA VAL A 124 2.32 4.64 -0.13
C VAL A 124 2.27 3.92 -1.47
N MET A 125 1.80 4.64 -2.50
CA MET A 125 1.62 4.10 -3.84
C MET A 125 2.95 4.02 -4.59
N SER A 126 3.07 3.02 -5.47
CA SER A 126 4.26 2.82 -6.33
C SER A 126 5.61 2.88 -5.58
N PRO A 127 5.84 2.11 -4.52
CA PRO A 127 7.01 2.22 -3.63
C PRO A 127 8.34 1.95 -4.34
N TYR A 128 8.30 1.43 -5.56
CA TYR A 128 9.49 1.09 -6.37
C TYR A 128 9.60 1.94 -7.64
N GLU A 129 8.95 3.09 -7.71
CA GLU A 129 9.04 3.99 -8.88
C GLU A 129 10.30 4.89 -8.85
N GLY A 130 11.41 4.35 -8.55
CA GLY A 130 12.68 5.04 -8.52
C GLY A 130 13.51 4.65 -7.30
N ARG A 131 14.76 5.08 -7.33
CA ARG A 131 15.74 4.72 -6.31
C ARG A 131 15.44 5.42 -4.97
N GLU A 132 15.10 6.71 -5.05
CA GLU A 132 14.81 7.57 -3.91
C GLU A 132 13.54 7.11 -3.19
N ARG A 133 12.42 6.95 -3.93
CA ARG A 133 11.17 6.45 -3.34
C ARG A 133 11.31 5.04 -2.74
N ALA A 134 12.11 4.16 -3.36
CA ALA A 134 12.38 2.85 -2.79
C ALA A 134 13.25 2.91 -1.52
N ALA A 135 14.16 3.89 -1.43
CA ALA A 135 14.93 4.14 -0.22
C ALA A 135 14.04 4.68 0.91
N LEU A 136 13.21 5.67 0.62
CA LEU A 136 12.20 6.19 1.53
C LEU A 136 11.29 5.07 2.07
N CYS A 137 10.75 4.22 1.21
CA CYS A 137 9.86 3.14 1.65
C CYS A 137 10.56 2.11 2.55
N ARG A 138 11.85 1.83 2.32
CA ARG A 138 12.65 1.00 3.25
C ARG A 138 12.81 1.68 4.61
N GLU A 139 13.21 2.95 4.61
CA GLU A 139 13.33 3.76 5.83
C GLU A 139 12.03 3.78 6.63
N LEU A 140 10.89 4.00 5.96
CA LEU A 140 9.58 3.99 6.60
C LEU A 140 9.25 2.63 7.23
N VAL A 141 9.58 1.52 6.57
CA VAL A 141 9.39 0.17 7.11
C VAL A 141 10.29 -0.09 8.32
N ASP A 142 11.56 0.30 8.24
CA ASP A 142 12.54 0.08 9.31
C ASP A 142 12.16 0.84 10.59
N ASN A 143 11.64 2.06 10.44
CA ASN A 143 11.20 2.91 11.55
C ASN A 143 9.77 2.62 12.03
N HIS A 144 8.98 1.85 11.25
CA HIS A 144 7.60 1.56 11.60
C HIS A 144 7.49 0.63 12.80
N THR A 145 6.55 0.91 13.71
CA THR A 145 6.40 0.19 14.98
C THR A 145 5.35 -0.92 14.96
N CYS A 146 4.48 -0.93 13.95
CA CYS A 146 3.39 -1.89 13.80
C CYS A 146 3.56 -2.75 12.54
N THR A 147 2.52 -3.46 12.12
CA THR A 147 2.53 -4.30 10.92
C THR A 147 2.60 -3.46 9.65
N SER A 148 3.45 -3.87 8.73
CA SER A 148 3.52 -3.31 7.37
C SER A 148 3.43 -4.39 6.30
N VAL A 149 2.82 -4.05 5.15
CA VAL A 149 2.59 -4.98 4.04
C VAL A 149 3.03 -4.36 2.72
N ASP A 150 4.07 -4.92 2.13
CA ASP A 150 4.56 -4.53 0.81
C ASP A 150 3.93 -5.42 -0.27
N LYS A 151 3.01 -4.84 -1.01
CA LYS A 151 2.31 -5.45 -2.15
C LYS A 151 2.96 -5.12 -3.49
N ARG A 152 4.15 -4.51 -3.51
CA ARG A 152 4.84 -3.98 -4.70
C ARG A 152 4.11 -2.82 -5.40
N ALA A 153 2.81 -2.88 -5.57
CA ALA A 153 2.01 -1.80 -6.15
C ALA A 153 1.77 -0.66 -5.15
N PHE A 154 1.79 -0.99 -3.88
CA PHE A 154 1.68 -0.08 -2.74
C PHE A 154 2.30 -0.72 -1.49
N LEU A 155 2.78 0.12 -0.59
CA LEU A 155 3.22 -0.24 0.76
C LEU A 155 2.15 0.23 1.75
N LEU A 156 1.66 -0.68 2.58
CA LEU A 156 0.73 -0.38 3.67
C LEU A 156 1.50 -0.31 4.99
N LEU A 157 1.24 0.75 5.75
CA LEU A 157 1.72 0.97 7.10
C LEU A 157 0.51 1.04 8.02
N PHE A 158 0.24 -0.04 8.75
CA PHE A 158 -0.86 -0.09 9.73
C PHE A 158 -0.40 0.53 11.04
N THR A 159 -1.24 1.32 11.66
CA THR A 159 -0.93 2.06 12.90
C THR A 159 -1.75 1.59 14.09
N ASP A 160 -2.45 0.46 13.96
CA ASP A 160 -3.15 -0.19 15.07
C ASP A 160 -2.13 -0.75 16.07
N PRO A 161 -2.13 -0.30 17.33
CA PRO A 161 -1.19 -0.75 18.37
C PRO A 161 -1.34 -2.24 18.73
N ASN A 162 -2.46 -2.86 18.39
CA ASN A 162 -2.66 -4.30 18.57
C ASN A 162 -1.95 -5.16 17.52
N LEU A 163 -1.46 -4.54 16.44
CA LEU A 163 -0.68 -5.22 15.41
C LEU A 163 0.81 -5.16 15.72
N PRO A 164 1.49 -6.30 15.91
CA PRO A 164 2.91 -6.33 16.24
C PRO A 164 3.77 -5.77 15.11
N LYS A 165 5.00 -5.33 15.43
CA LYS A 165 6.00 -4.94 14.44
C LYS A 165 6.37 -6.14 13.58
N GLN A 166 5.83 -6.21 12.39
CA GLN A 166 6.11 -7.25 11.39
C GLN A 166 6.05 -6.66 9.99
N HIS A 167 6.94 -7.10 9.11
CA HIS A 167 6.96 -6.68 7.71
C HIS A 167 6.71 -7.85 6.77
N TYR A 168 5.67 -7.76 5.96
CA TYR A 168 5.28 -8.78 4.99
C TYR A 168 5.48 -8.30 3.56
N ARG A 169 6.20 -9.08 2.77
CA ARG A 169 6.34 -8.89 1.31
C ARG A 169 5.48 -9.93 0.59
N ILE A 170 4.41 -9.49 -0.10
CA ILE A 170 3.40 -10.37 -0.72
C ILE A 170 3.15 -10.02 -2.19
#